data_8d48e49d407797baa2fca2d5ed058c22
#
_entry.id   8d48e49d407797baa2fca2d5ed058c22
#
_cell.length_a   1.000
_cell.length_b   1.000
_cell.length_c   1.000
_cell.angle_alpha   90.00
_cell.angle_beta   90.00
_cell.angle_gamma   90.00
#
_symmetry.space_group_name_H-M   'P 1'
#
loop_
_entity.id
_entity.type
_entity.pdbx_description
1 polymer ?
#
loop_
_entity_poly.entity_id
_entity_poly.type
_entity_poly.pdbx_seq_one_letter_code
_entity_poly.pdbx_strand_id
1 'polypeptide(L)'
;VTTSPNYLHTGNYHPEGQPLADMANLIGKGYSPIVADDIISKPYAMGKKFTSRPDDPYNKVTIESLSGDLKLYDGRMNHNNGWFVLRSEIAPGVTKNAVKWIITPAVVPDWIYRPVIQTSQIGYHPNQPKEAIIEMDTRDNRQTMAQVVRIGSDKEEIVKTVVPANWGKFLRYNYLKVDFSEVKEPGLYQIKYGD
;
A
#
# COMPACT_ATOMS: atom_id res chain seq x y z
N VAL A 1 -8.72 8.62 19.35
CA VAL A 1 -7.35 8.11 19.26
C VAL A 1 -6.83 8.36 17.85
N THR A 2 -5.66 8.98 17.73
CA THR A 2 -4.98 9.23 16.45
C THR A 2 -3.64 8.52 16.45
N THR A 3 -3.23 8.02 15.28
CA THR A 3 -1.90 7.43 15.09
C THR A 3 -1.16 8.18 13.99
N SER A 4 0.11 8.46 14.19
CA SER A 4 0.99 9.01 13.17
C SER A 4 1.61 7.89 12.31
N PRO A 5 2.07 8.18 11.09
CA PRO A 5 2.79 7.19 10.28
C PRO A 5 4.02 6.61 10.97
N ASN A 6 4.76 7.43 11.70
CA ASN A 6 5.94 6.98 12.45
C ASN A 6 5.62 5.94 13.50
N TYR A 7 4.44 6.01 14.05
CA TYR A 7 3.96 5.10 15.05
C TYR A 7 3.71 3.69 14.50
N LEU A 8 3.22 3.58 13.28
CA LEU A 8 2.99 2.31 12.60
C LEU A 8 4.28 1.62 12.16
N HIS A 9 5.38 2.38 12.02
CA HIS A 9 6.66 1.88 11.53
C HIS A 9 7.69 1.57 12.61
N THR A 10 7.52 2.07 13.81
CA THR A 10 8.48 1.89 14.91
C THR A 10 8.40 0.54 15.62
N GLY A 11 8.05 -0.48 14.89
CA GLY A 11 8.22 -1.90 15.20
C GLY A 11 7.86 -2.38 16.61
N ASN A 12 8.35 -1.77 17.65
CA ASN A 12 8.33 -2.28 19.02
C ASN A 12 7.79 -1.28 20.05
N TYR A 13 7.10 -0.24 19.64
CA TYR A 13 6.60 0.76 20.56
C TYR A 13 5.31 0.28 21.24
N HIS A 14 5.31 0.26 22.55
CA HIS A 14 4.13 0.10 23.38
C HIS A 14 3.87 1.43 24.13
N PRO A 15 2.70 2.08 23.99
CA PRO A 15 2.47 3.42 24.53
C PRO A 15 2.46 3.51 26.02
N GLU A 16 2.20 2.40 26.69
CA GLU A 16 2.17 2.34 28.15
C GLU A 16 3.52 1.97 28.75
N GLY A 17 4.58 1.95 27.95
CA GLY A 17 5.91 1.54 28.41
C GLY A 17 5.96 0.11 28.92
N GLN A 18 5.00 -0.73 28.54
CA GLN A 18 5.04 -2.14 28.90
C GLN A 18 6.27 -2.80 28.31
N PRO A 19 7.01 -3.56 29.12
CA PRO A 19 8.23 -4.19 28.65
C PRO A 19 7.94 -5.16 27.51
N LEU A 20 8.85 -5.22 26.56
CA LEU A 20 8.88 -6.25 25.50
C LEU A 20 8.72 -7.69 26.02
N ALA A 21 8.96 -7.91 27.32
CA ALA A 21 8.78 -9.19 27.98
C ALA A 21 7.33 -9.71 27.95
N ASP A 22 6.33 -8.82 28.02
CA ASP A 22 4.93 -9.24 27.92
C ASP A 22 4.58 -9.65 26.47
N MET A 23 5.27 -9.07 25.53
CA MET A 23 5.15 -9.43 24.11
C MET A 23 5.91 -10.73 23.79
N ALA A 24 7.01 -11.00 24.44
CA ALA A 24 7.76 -12.25 24.29
C ALA A 24 6.94 -13.48 24.74
N ASN A 25 6.07 -13.32 25.73
CA ASN A 25 5.14 -14.37 26.14
C ASN A 25 4.07 -14.69 25.10
N LEU A 26 3.74 -13.74 24.24
CA LEU A 26 2.83 -13.96 23.09
C LEU A 26 3.52 -14.74 21.96
N ILE A 27 4.81 -14.54 21.75
CA ILE A 27 5.59 -15.21 20.70
C ILE A 27 5.69 -16.73 20.94
N GLY A 28 5.83 -17.15 22.18
CA GLY A 28 5.99 -18.55 22.54
C GLY A 28 4.71 -19.39 22.43
N LYS A 29 3.55 -18.76 22.30
CA LYS A 29 2.24 -19.45 22.31
C LYS A 29 1.58 -19.58 20.93
N GLY A 30 2.27 -19.18 19.89
CA GLY A 30 1.86 -19.41 18.52
C GLY A 30 0.81 -18.47 18.01
N TYR A 31 0.60 -18.60 16.72
CA TYR A 31 -0.25 -17.78 15.89
C TYR A 31 -1.75 -18.09 16.02
N SER A 32 -2.07 -19.22 16.62
CA SER A 32 -3.45 -19.68 16.72
C SER A 32 -4.20 -18.92 17.82
N PRO A 33 -5.37 -18.36 17.56
CA PRO A 33 -6.24 -17.82 18.59
C PRO A 33 -6.54 -18.81 19.70
N ILE A 34 -6.55 -20.09 19.39
CA ILE A 34 -6.84 -21.20 20.34
C ILE A 34 -5.70 -21.39 21.33
N VAL A 35 -4.46 -21.10 20.93
CA VAL A 35 -3.28 -21.26 21.81
C VAL A 35 -2.98 -19.97 22.59
N ALA A 36 -3.57 -18.85 22.17
CA ALA A 36 -3.42 -17.54 22.82
C ALA A 36 -4.51 -17.24 23.87
N ASP A 37 -5.39 -18.18 24.19
CA ASP A 37 -6.53 -18.00 25.08
C ASP A 37 -6.15 -17.59 26.52
N ASP A 38 -4.92 -17.88 26.94
CA ASP A 38 -4.42 -17.48 28.27
C ASP A 38 -3.88 -16.05 28.32
N ILE A 39 -3.77 -15.36 27.20
CA ILE A 39 -3.22 -14.01 27.15
C ILE A 39 -4.25 -13.05 26.60
N ILE A 40 -4.94 -12.39 27.51
CA ILE A 40 -5.83 -11.27 27.16
C ILE A 40 -4.94 -10.06 26.91
N SER A 41 -4.73 -9.75 25.63
CA SER A 41 -4.06 -8.52 25.25
C SER A 41 -4.85 -7.32 25.73
N LYS A 42 -4.19 -6.41 26.45
CA LYS A 42 -4.82 -5.15 26.82
C LYS A 42 -4.91 -4.24 25.60
N PRO A 43 -6.00 -3.51 25.43
CA PRO A 43 -6.06 -2.51 24.40
C PRO A 43 -5.08 -1.39 24.73
N TYR A 44 -4.38 -0.97 23.76
CA TYR A 44 -3.40 0.09 23.74
C TYR A 44 -4.01 1.48 23.78
N ALA A 45 -5.21 1.61 23.18
CA ALA A 45 -6.03 2.79 23.28
C ALA A 45 -7.50 2.41 23.10
N MET A 46 -8.38 3.22 23.71
CA MET A 46 -9.83 3.06 23.59
C MET A 46 -10.50 4.41 23.33
N GLY A 47 -11.62 4.41 22.61
CA GLY A 47 -12.42 5.59 22.36
C GLY A 47 -13.45 5.37 21.28
N LYS A 48 -14.28 6.38 21.03
CA LYS A 48 -15.34 6.32 20.01
C LYS A 48 -14.81 6.55 18.59
N LYS A 49 -13.64 7.13 18.44
CA LYS A 49 -13.09 7.56 17.17
C LYS A 49 -11.61 7.21 17.07
N PHE A 50 -11.25 6.62 15.97
CA PHE A 50 -9.88 6.29 15.60
C PHE A 50 -9.54 6.99 14.28
N THR A 51 -8.38 7.63 14.21
CA THR A 51 -7.88 8.21 12.96
C THR A 51 -6.47 7.71 12.72
N SER A 52 -6.27 7.04 11.62
CA SER A 52 -4.96 6.64 11.11
C SER A 52 -4.43 7.73 10.20
N ARG A 53 -3.14 8.04 10.31
CA ARG A 53 -2.42 9.02 9.48
C ARG A 53 -3.14 10.37 9.42
N PRO A 54 -3.40 11.04 10.56
CA PRO A 54 -4.20 12.26 10.59
C PRO A 54 -3.65 13.38 9.71
N ASP A 55 -2.33 13.44 9.54
CA ASP A 55 -1.61 14.48 8.81
C ASP A 55 -1.38 14.13 7.32
N ASP A 56 -1.82 12.94 6.89
CA ASP A 56 -1.69 12.49 5.50
C ASP A 56 -3.02 12.68 4.75
N PRO A 57 -3.13 13.69 3.89
CA PRO A 57 -4.38 13.98 3.20
C PRO A 57 -4.81 12.90 2.20
N TYR A 58 -3.88 12.01 1.81
CA TYR A 58 -4.13 10.97 0.80
C TYR A 58 -4.46 9.61 1.42
N ASN A 59 -3.94 9.32 2.61
CA ASN A 59 -4.05 8.00 3.23
C ASN A 59 -4.73 8.03 4.60
N LYS A 60 -5.32 9.16 4.99
CA LYS A 60 -6.07 9.28 6.22
C LYS A 60 -7.32 8.40 6.19
N VAL A 61 -7.51 7.64 7.26
CA VAL A 61 -8.75 6.90 7.50
C VAL A 61 -9.25 7.21 8.89
N THR A 62 -10.51 7.59 8.98
CA THR A 62 -11.20 7.80 10.26
C THR A 62 -12.25 6.70 10.43
N ILE A 63 -12.27 6.06 11.60
CA ILE A 63 -13.27 5.07 11.99
C ILE A 63 -13.95 5.59 13.25
N GLU A 64 -15.27 5.71 13.20
CA GLU A 64 -16.09 6.16 14.32
C GLU A 64 -17.11 5.08 14.67
N SER A 65 -17.17 4.74 15.95
CA SER A 65 -18.13 3.75 16.45
C SER A 65 -19.38 4.42 17.01
N LEU A 66 -20.52 3.97 16.52
CA LEU A 66 -21.84 4.37 17.01
C LEU A 66 -22.42 3.37 18.02
N SER A 67 -21.73 2.26 18.31
CA SER A 67 -22.28 1.13 19.09
C SER A 67 -21.42 0.70 20.28
N GLY A 68 -20.47 1.43 20.71
CA GLY A 68 -19.55 1.06 21.79
C GLY A 68 -18.19 1.64 21.54
N ASP A 69 -17.22 1.27 22.35
CA ASP A 69 -15.86 1.76 22.17
C ASP A 69 -15.10 0.95 21.13
N LEU A 70 -14.25 1.64 20.40
CA LEU A 70 -13.18 1.05 19.61
C LEU A 70 -12.02 0.75 20.55
N LYS A 71 -11.47 -0.43 20.44
CA LYS A 71 -10.28 -0.87 21.17
C LYS A 71 -9.17 -1.15 20.17
N LEU A 72 -8.06 -0.45 20.29
CA LEU A 72 -6.88 -0.63 19.44
C LEU A 72 -5.90 -1.54 20.13
N TYR A 73 -5.47 -2.58 19.44
CA TYR A 73 -4.48 -3.56 19.92
C TYR A 73 -3.27 -3.58 19.01
N ASP A 74 -2.13 -3.85 19.60
CA ASP A 74 -0.92 -4.18 18.86
C ASP A 74 -0.93 -5.68 18.52
N GLY A 75 -1.26 -5.99 17.29
CA GLY A 75 -1.28 -7.37 16.79
C GLY A 75 0.01 -7.81 16.10
N ARG A 76 1.07 -6.97 16.11
CA ARG A 76 2.31 -7.25 15.36
C ARG A 76 3.02 -8.51 15.83
N MET A 77 2.88 -8.85 17.09
CA MET A 77 3.49 -10.06 17.66
C MET A 77 2.70 -11.33 17.37
N ASN A 78 1.43 -11.19 16.99
CA ASN A 78 0.56 -12.32 16.66
C ASN A 78 0.57 -12.64 15.16
N HIS A 79 1.24 -11.83 14.37
CA HIS A 79 1.27 -11.97 12.94
C HIS A 79 2.58 -11.48 12.33
N ASN A 80 3.18 -12.25 11.45
CA ASN A 80 4.46 -11.94 10.81
C ASN A 80 4.46 -10.59 10.06
N ASN A 81 3.30 -10.07 9.69
CA ASN A 81 3.16 -8.83 8.91
C ASN A 81 2.90 -7.57 9.74
N GLY A 82 2.86 -7.69 11.05
CA GLY A 82 2.80 -6.51 11.90
C GLY A 82 1.52 -5.68 11.81
N TRP A 83 0.39 -6.24 12.20
CA TRP A 83 -0.91 -5.56 12.14
C TRP A 83 -1.24 -4.82 13.44
N PHE A 84 -1.88 -3.67 13.31
CA PHE A 84 -2.70 -3.12 14.37
C PHE A 84 -4.14 -3.56 14.18
N VAL A 85 -4.80 -3.90 15.28
CA VAL A 85 -6.15 -4.46 15.24
C VAL A 85 -7.11 -3.55 15.98
N LEU A 86 -8.14 -3.10 15.26
CA LEU A 86 -9.23 -2.32 15.85
C LEU A 86 -10.41 -3.26 16.09
N ARG A 87 -10.93 -3.27 17.32
CA ARG A 87 -12.03 -4.15 17.73
C ARG A 87 -13.13 -3.38 18.42
N SER A 88 -14.35 -3.91 18.31
CA SER A 88 -15.48 -3.57 19.19
C SER A 88 -15.99 -4.82 19.86
N GLU A 89 -16.47 -4.69 21.08
CA GLU A 89 -17.11 -5.79 21.80
C GLU A 89 -18.58 -5.92 21.37
N ILE A 90 -19.02 -7.15 21.31
CA ILE A 90 -20.42 -7.50 21.08
C ILE A 90 -20.96 -8.10 22.37
N ALA A 91 -22.00 -7.50 22.93
CA ALA A 91 -22.62 -8.03 24.14
C ALA A 91 -23.23 -9.42 23.89
N PRO A 92 -23.15 -10.34 24.84
CA PRO A 92 -23.77 -11.66 24.72
C PRO A 92 -25.27 -11.57 24.35
N GLY A 93 -25.70 -12.42 23.41
CA GLY A 93 -27.09 -12.45 22.96
C GLY A 93 -27.49 -11.41 21.91
N VAL A 94 -26.64 -10.47 21.58
CA VAL A 94 -26.92 -9.49 20.52
C VAL A 94 -26.67 -10.11 19.15
N THR A 95 -27.73 -10.27 18.36
CA THR A 95 -27.70 -10.93 17.05
C THR A 95 -27.96 -9.97 15.87
N LYS A 96 -28.39 -8.72 16.16
CA LYS A 96 -28.68 -7.71 15.13
C LYS A 96 -28.08 -6.36 15.55
N ASN A 97 -27.55 -5.63 14.58
CA ASN A 97 -26.95 -4.29 14.78
C ASN A 97 -25.94 -4.22 15.94
N ALA A 98 -25.23 -5.30 16.18
CA ALA A 98 -24.29 -5.44 17.28
C ALA A 98 -23.13 -4.45 17.21
N VAL A 99 -22.65 -4.17 16.01
CA VAL A 99 -21.61 -3.19 15.74
C VAL A 99 -22.05 -2.28 14.60
N LYS A 100 -21.84 -0.98 14.79
CA LYS A 100 -22.08 0.03 13.77
C LYS A 100 -20.90 0.99 13.72
N TRP A 101 -20.14 0.94 12.64
CA TRP A 101 -19.01 1.82 12.39
C TRP A 101 -19.27 2.69 11.16
N ILE A 102 -18.78 3.93 11.24
CA ILE A 102 -18.65 4.83 10.10
C ILE A 102 -17.17 4.86 9.74
N ILE A 103 -16.85 4.45 8.51
CA ILE A 103 -15.49 4.48 7.98
C ILE A 103 -15.42 5.61 6.95
N THR A 104 -14.58 6.59 7.22
CA THR A 104 -14.36 7.76 6.35
C THR A 104 -12.92 7.72 5.83
N PRO A 105 -12.69 7.24 4.61
CA PRO A 105 -11.39 7.31 3.97
C PRO A 105 -11.10 8.75 3.51
N ALA A 106 -9.82 9.06 3.28
CA ALA A 106 -9.46 10.24 2.52
C ALA A 106 -9.95 10.09 1.08
N VAL A 107 -10.56 11.14 0.57
CA VAL A 107 -11.00 11.23 -0.83
C VAL A 107 -10.37 12.47 -1.43
N VAL A 108 -9.59 12.28 -2.48
CA VAL A 108 -9.06 13.37 -3.29
C VAL A 108 -9.91 13.46 -4.55
N PRO A 109 -10.69 14.53 -4.73
CA PRO A 109 -11.47 14.72 -5.95
C PRO A 109 -10.57 14.62 -7.18
N ASP A 110 -11.09 14.00 -8.22
CA ASP A 110 -10.42 13.86 -9.52
C ASP A 110 -9.03 13.20 -9.49
N TRP A 111 -8.70 12.54 -8.37
CA TRP A 111 -7.45 11.80 -8.31
C TRP A 111 -7.42 10.69 -9.36
N ILE A 112 -6.35 10.67 -10.14
CA ILE A 112 -6.06 9.66 -11.16
C ILE A 112 -4.76 8.98 -10.76
N TYR A 113 -4.74 7.67 -10.85
CA TYR A 113 -3.52 6.88 -10.69
C TYR A 113 -2.49 7.29 -11.75
N ARG A 114 -1.29 7.66 -11.31
CA ARG A 114 -0.23 8.03 -12.23
C ARG A 114 0.24 6.81 -13.01
N PRO A 115 0.55 6.97 -14.31
CA PRO A 115 1.12 5.87 -15.08
C PRO A 115 2.35 5.25 -14.40
N VAL A 116 2.37 3.93 -14.36
CA VAL A 116 3.52 3.16 -13.86
C VAL A 116 4.11 2.38 -15.02
N ILE A 117 5.41 2.54 -15.21
CA ILE A 117 6.15 1.84 -16.27
C ILE A 117 6.82 0.62 -15.66
N GLN A 118 6.51 -0.54 -16.21
CA GLN A 118 7.07 -1.82 -15.80
C GLN A 118 8.00 -2.35 -16.87
N THR A 119 9.20 -2.71 -16.47
CA THR A 119 10.26 -3.26 -17.33
C THR A 119 10.88 -4.48 -16.66
N SER A 120 11.66 -5.25 -17.40
CA SER A 120 12.46 -6.34 -16.83
C SER A 120 13.52 -5.78 -15.88
N GLN A 121 13.52 -6.25 -14.63
CA GLN A 121 14.49 -5.86 -13.62
C GLN A 121 15.91 -6.40 -13.88
N ILE A 122 16.02 -7.49 -14.63
CA ILE A 122 17.30 -8.09 -15.02
C ILE A 122 17.86 -7.48 -16.32
N GLY A 123 17.13 -6.53 -16.91
CA GLY A 123 17.49 -5.91 -18.18
C GLY A 123 17.08 -6.74 -19.41
N TYR A 124 17.66 -6.40 -20.54
CA TYR A 124 17.37 -6.98 -21.85
C TYR A 124 18.64 -7.25 -22.63
N HIS A 125 18.69 -8.37 -23.30
CA HIS A 125 19.76 -8.63 -24.26
C HIS A 125 19.55 -7.77 -25.52
N PRO A 126 20.63 -7.22 -26.15
CA PRO A 126 20.50 -6.35 -27.32
C PRO A 126 19.63 -6.89 -28.45
N ASN A 127 19.69 -8.20 -28.72
CA ASN A 127 19.01 -8.83 -29.84
C ASN A 127 17.68 -9.49 -29.49
N GLN A 128 17.21 -9.39 -28.25
CA GLN A 128 15.89 -9.91 -27.89
C GLN A 128 14.79 -8.87 -28.12
N PRO A 129 13.52 -9.29 -28.28
CA PRO A 129 12.39 -8.38 -28.18
C PRO A 129 12.38 -7.66 -26.83
N LYS A 130 12.16 -6.35 -26.85
CA LYS A 130 12.15 -5.51 -25.66
C LYS A 130 10.85 -4.73 -25.58
N GLU A 131 10.08 -5.05 -24.54
CA GLU A 131 8.79 -4.39 -24.29
C GLU A 131 8.76 -3.84 -22.87
N ALA A 132 8.19 -2.67 -22.73
CA ALA A 132 7.76 -2.12 -21.45
C ALA A 132 6.23 -2.06 -21.41
N ILE A 133 5.67 -2.21 -20.23
CA ILE A 133 4.23 -2.10 -20.01
C ILE A 133 3.97 -0.81 -19.23
N ILE A 134 3.05 0.00 -19.71
CA ILE A 134 2.54 1.16 -19.00
C ILE A 134 1.17 0.82 -18.45
N GLU A 135 1.07 0.84 -17.13
CA GLU A 135 -0.18 0.66 -16.39
C GLU A 135 -0.78 2.02 -16.09
N MET A 136 -2.02 2.25 -16.49
CA MET A 136 -2.73 3.51 -16.38
C MET A 136 -4.07 3.37 -15.67
N ASP A 137 -4.53 4.42 -14.99
CA ASP A 137 -5.91 4.51 -14.52
C ASP A 137 -6.88 4.39 -15.71
N THR A 138 -7.98 3.68 -15.55
CA THR A 138 -9.00 3.53 -16.62
C THR A 138 -9.65 4.86 -17.04
N ARG A 139 -9.54 5.89 -16.20
CA ARG A 139 -10.04 7.24 -16.50
C ARG A 139 -8.97 8.11 -17.16
N ASP A 140 -7.73 7.64 -17.23
CA ASP A 140 -6.67 8.35 -17.91
C ASP A 140 -6.73 8.06 -19.41
N ASN A 141 -7.17 9.03 -20.17
CA ASN A 141 -7.30 8.94 -21.63
C ASN A 141 -6.14 9.64 -22.36
N ARG A 142 -5.09 10.06 -21.63
CA ARG A 142 -3.94 10.69 -22.27
C ARG A 142 -3.26 9.72 -23.21
N GLN A 143 -3.03 10.19 -24.42
CA GLN A 143 -2.21 9.50 -25.41
C GLN A 143 -0.97 10.35 -25.63
N THR A 144 0.12 9.96 -25.05
CA THR A 144 1.41 10.63 -25.24
C THR A 144 2.45 9.63 -25.76
N MET A 145 3.54 10.14 -26.29
CA MET A 145 4.64 9.31 -26.73
C MET A 145 5.49 8.86 -25.56
N ALA A 146 5.92 7.62 -25.59
CA ALA A 146 6.95 7.13 -24.71
C ALA A 146 8.33 7.46 -25.28
N GLN A 147 9.25 7.82 -24.42
CA GLN A 147 10.65 8.11 -24.78
C GLN A 147 11.56 7.08 -24.15
N VAL A 148 12.45 6.52 -24.94
CA VAL A 148 13.56 5.72 -24.46
C VAL A 148 14.77 6.64 -24.40
N VAL A 149 15.26 6.86 -23.19
CA VAL A 149 16.31 7.82 -22.89
C VAL A 149 17.56 7.06 -22.45
N ARG A 150 18.67 7.26 -23.12
CA ARG A 150 19.97 6.76 -22.68
C ARG A 150 20.54 7.67 -21.61
N ILE A 151 20.97 7.08 -20.51
CA ILE A 151 21.58 7.79 -19.41
C ILE A 151 23.10 7.71 -19.59
N GLY A 152 23.73 8.84 -19.93
CA GLY A 152 25.17 9.00 -19.99
C GLY A 152 25.74 9.61 -18.71
N SER A 153 27.06 9.76 -18.64
CA SER A 153 27.74 10.40 -17.51
C SER A 153 27.36 11.87 -17.33
N ASP A 154 27.18 12.58 -18.45
CA ASP A 154 27.03 14.04 -18.43
C ASP A 154 25.67 14.53 -18.96
N LYS A 155 24.94 13.66 -19.68
CA LYS A 155 23.67 14.03 -20.30
C LYS A 155 22.77 12.83 -20.53
N GLU A 156 21.51 13.12 -20.59
CA GLU A 156 20.47 12.20 -21.09
C GLU A 156 20.28 12.42 -22.60
N GLU A 157 20.05 11.35 -23.33
CA GLU A 157 19.81 11.37 -24.76
C GLU A 157 18.57 10.56 -25.11
N ILE A 158 17.60 11.17 -25.79
CA ILE A 158 16.43 10.46 -26.32
C ILE A 158 16.87 9.66 -27.54
N VAL A 159 16.95 8.35 -27.42
CA VAL A 159 17.39 7.45 -28.50
C VAL A 159 16.22 6.90 -29.31
N LYS A 160 15.02 6.91 -28.75
CA LYS A 160 13.81 6.47 -29.45
C LYS A 160 12.57 7.12 -28.85
N THR A 161 11.64 7.48 -29.72
CA THR A 161 10.27 7.89 -29.34
C THR A 161 9.31 6.88 -29.93
N VAL A 162 8.38 6.40 -29.11
CA VAL A 162 7.44 5.33 -29.47
C VAL A 162 6.02 5.76 -29.16
N VAL A 163 5.11 5.52 -30.09
CA VAL A 163 3.67 5.58 -29.80
C VAL A 163 3.30 4.26 -29.14
N PRO A 164 2.88 4.26 -27.86
CA PRO A 164 2.52 3.03 -27.20
C PRO A 164 1.31 2.35 -27.85
N ALA A 165 1.39 1.05 -28.04
CA ALA A 165 0.28 0.25 -28.54
C ALA A 165 -0.69 -0.08 -27.40
N ASN A 166 -1.99 0.04 -27.65
CA ASN A 166 -3.00 -0.36 -26.67
C ASN A 166 -2.98 -1.90 -26.52
N TRP A 167 -2.71 -2.37 -25.31
CA TRP A 167 -2.83 -3.79 -24.97
C TRP A 167 -4.25 -4.15 -24.53
N GLY A 168 -4.93 -3.22 -23.86
CA GLY A 168 -6.29 -3.40 -23.40
C GLY A 168 -6.46 -3.14 -21.90
N LYS A 169 -7.62 -3.53 -21.39
CA LYS A 169 -8.04 -3.32 -20.01
C LYS A 169 -7.98 -4.64 -19.23
N PHE A 170 -7.39 -4.58 -18.05
CA PHE A 170 -7.44 -5.70 -17.11
C PHE A 170 -7.71 -5.17 -15.70
N LEU A 171 -8.72 -5.70 -15.02
CA LEU A 171 -9.23 -5.24 -13.75
C LEU A 171 -9.58 -3.73 -13.80
N ARG A 172 -8.88 -2.91 -13.01
CA ARG A 172 -9.11 -1.46 -12.90
C ARG A 172 -8.10 -0.59 -13.64
N TYR A 173 -7.30 -1.19 -14.51
CA TYR A 173 -6.25 -0.49 -15.26
C TYR A 173 -6.36 -0.70 -16.75
N ASN A 174 -5.89 0.29 -17.49
CA ASN A 174 -5.56 0.17 -18.89
C ASN A 174 -4.06 -0.08 -19.04
N TYR A 175 -3.70 -0.91 -20.01
CA TYR A 175 -2.30 -1.24 -20.27
C TYR A 175 -1.91 -0.85 -21.68
N LEU A 176 -0.74 -0.24 -21.80
CA LEU A 176 -0.12 0.08 -23.07
C LEU A 176 1.21 -0.68 -23.16
N LYS A 177 1.62 -1.02 -24.38
CA LYS A 177 2.91 -1.65 -24.69
C LYS A 177 3.81 -0.67 -25.42
N VAL A 178 5.05 -0.60 -24.99
CA VAL A 178 6.11 0.17 -25.64
C VAL A 178 7.15 -0.80 -26.14
N ASP A 179 7.23 -0.96 -27.47
CA ASP A 179 8.26 -1.78 -28.12
C ASP A 179 9.48 -0.91 -28.39
N PHE A 180 10.62 -1.29 -27.80
CA PHE A 180 11.91 -0.66 -28.03
C PHE A 180 12.99 -1.66 -28.49
N SER A 181 12.58 -2.72 -29.16
CA SER A 181 13.45 -3.81 -29.64
C SER A 181 14.57 -3.33 -30.56
N GLU A 182 14.38 -2.19 -31.23
CA GLU A 182 15.39 -1.58 -32.10
C GLU A 182 16.57 -0.93 -31.36
N VAL A 183 16.43 -0.64 -30.06
CA VAL A 183 17.52 -0.11 -29.25
C VAL A 183 18.48 -1.26 -28.91
N LYS A 184 19.56 -1.38 -29.66
CA LYS A 184 20.53 -2.49 -29.56
C LYS A 184 21.84 -2.13 -28.86
N GLU A 185 22.15 -0.84 -28.76
CA GLU A 185 23.36 -0.39 -28.08
C GLU A 185 23.32 -0.75 -26.61
N PRO A 186 24.34 -1.39 -26.04
CA PRO A 186 24.42 -1.62 -24.59
C PRO A 186 24.48 -0.30 -23.81
N GLY A 187 23.81 -0.25 -22.65
CA GLY A 187 23.80 0.96 -21.84
C GLY A 187 22.74 0.95 -20.77
N LEU A 188 22.70 2.02 -20.01
CA LEU A 188 21.63 2.29 -19.06
C LEU A 188 20.57 3.15 -19.73
N TYR A 189 19.31 2.73 -19.59
CA TYR A 189 18.19 3.42 -20.22
C TYR A 189 17.06 3.66 -19.23
N GLN A 190 16.33 4.71 -19.46
CA GLN A 190 15.08 5.03 -18.79
C GLN A 190 13.95 5.15 -19.82
N ILE A 191 12.78 4.65 -19.47
CA ILE A 191 11.58 4.90 -20.26
C ILE A 191 10.78 5.98 -19.56
N LYS A 192 10.42 7.04 -20.29
CA LYS A 192 9.61 8.16 -19.81
C LYS A 192 8.26 8.15 -20.54
N TYR A 193 7.17 8.40 -19.82
CA TYR A 193 5.82 8.49 -20.37
C TYR A 193 4.98 9.46 -19.53
N GLY A 194 4.44 10.47 -20.18
CA GLY A 194 3.78 11.57 -19.51
C GLY A 194 4.76 12.52 -18.82
N ASP A 195 4.23 13.41 -17.99
CA ASP A 195 4.99 14.40 -17.21
C ASP A 195 5.39 13.84 -15.86
#